data_c754e4e642cf8e514e4d8a8ed21bab5b
#
_entry.id   c754e4e642cf8e514e4d8a8ed21bab5b
#
_cell.length_a   1.000
_cell.length_b   1.000
_cell.length_c   1.000
_cell.angle_alpha   90.00
_cell.angle_beta   90.00
_cell.angle_gamma   90.00
#
_symmetry.space_group_name_H-M   'P 1'
#
loop_
_entity.id
_entity.type
_entity.pdbx_description
1 polymer ?
#
loop_
_entity_poly.entity_id
_entity_poly.type
_entity_poly.pdbx_seq_one_letter_code
_entity_poly.pdbx_strand_id
1 'polypeptide(L)'
;MLSVLDKNTVSIFLKMARKEIEKNNVYFVGYRTVESNGKEKNAKQALLDIGINNLKEIWSHIKTLEVDDCFRISKDRDLKRDNNAEMFEFKKIINKKNVYIKLTINERCLLCLSFHLDNNGGN
;
A
#
# COMPACT_ATOMS: atom_id res chain seq x y z
N MET A 1 -1.07 17.83 2.69
CA MET A 1 -0.02 17.61 3.70
C MET A 1 -0.64 17.11 4.99
N LEU A 2 0.00 16.13 5.61
CA LEU A 2 -0.52 15.56 6.85
C LEU A 2 -0.22 16.48 8.04
N SER A 3 -1.15 16.50 9.00
CA SER A 3 -0.93 17.22 10.25
C SER A 3 0.13 16.52 11.10
N VAL A 4 0.61 17.19 12.15
CA VAL A 4 1.56 16.56 13.08
C VAL A 4 0.95 15.32 13.72
N LEU A 5 -0.34 15.40 14.08
CA LEU A 5 -1.03 14.27 14.69
C LEU A 5 -1.11 13.09 13.71
N ASP A 6 -1.42 13.37 12.44
CA ASP A 6 -1.46 12.34 11.42
C ASP A 6 -0.10 11.71 11.20
N LYS A 7 0.97 12.51 11.22
CA LYS A 7 2.33 11.98 11.06
C LYS A 7 2.70 11.04 12.20
N ASN A 8 2.26 11.35 13.43
CA ASN A 8 2.49 10.45 14.55
C ASN A 8 1.74 9.13 14.36
N THR A 9 0.50 9.21 13.86
CA THR A 9 -0.29 8.03 13.56
C THR A 9 0.39 7.16 12.51
N VAL A 10 0.92 7.77 11.45
CA VAL A 10 1.64 7.05 10.40
C VAL A 10 2.89 6.39 10.97
N SER A 11 3.64 7.09 11.83
CA SER A 11 4.85 6.55 12.44
C SER A 11 4.54 5.28 13.24
N ILE A 12 3.47 5.31 14.03
CA ILE A 12 3.04 4.15 14.82
C ILE A 12 2.64 3.02 13.90
N PHE A 13 1.84 3.34 12.86
CA PHE A 13 1.42 2.34 11.88
C PHE A 13 2.62 1.66 11.21
N LEU A 14 3.61 2.43 10.79
CA LEU A 14 4.78 1.86 10.12
C LEU A 14 5.58 0.93 11.03
N LYS A 15 5.67 1.26 12.31
CA LYS A 15 6.33 0.35 13.27
C LYS A 15 5.59 -0.96 13.37
N MET A 16 4.26 -0.90 13.44
CA MET A 16 3.44 -2.10 13.50
C MET A 16 3.56 -2.91 12.21
N ALA A 17 3.54 -2.23 11.07
CA ALA A 17 3.66 -2.88 9.78
C ALA A 17 4.98 -3.64 9.65
N ARG A 18 6.08 -3.03 10.06
CA ARG A 18 7.39 -3.68 10.01
C ARG A 18 7.44 -4.93 10.87
N LYS A 19 6.79 -4.92 12.03
CA LYS A 19 6.73 -6.10 12.89
C LYS A 19 5.96 -7.22 12.22
N GLU A 20 4.83 -6.90 11.57
CA GLU A 20 4.05 -7.92 10.89
C GLU A 20 4.81 -8.52 9.70
N ILE A 21 5.57 -7.69 9.00
CA ILE A 21 6.42 -8.19 7.90
C ILE A 21 7.47 -9.16 8.44
N GLU A 22 8.11 -8.82 9.56
CA GLU A 22 9.12 -9.69 10.17
C GLU A 22 8.55 -11.02 10.62
N LYS A 23 7.28 -11.01 11.04
CA LYS A 23 6.58 -12.23 11.44
C LYS A 23 6.01 -13.00 10.25
N ASN A 24 6.17 -12.46 9.05
CA ASN A 24 5.55 -12.99 7.83
C ASN A 24 4.03 -13.03 7.93
N ASN A 25 3.47 -12.07 8.66
CA ASN A 25 2.03 -12.00 8.87
C ASN A 25 1.45 -10.93 7.94
N VAL A 26 1.49 -11.23 6.66
CA VAL A 26 1.17 -10.28 5.59
C VAL A 26 0.32 -10.94 4.51
N TYR A 27 -0.49 -10.13 3.82
CA TYR A 27 -1.31 -10.63 2.73
C TYR A 27 -1.48 -9.55 1.67
N PHE A 28 -1.28 -9.93 0.42
CA PHE A 28 -1.45 -9.02 -0.71
C PHE A 28 -2.83 -9.20 -1.33
N VAL A 29 -3.66 -8.16 -1.22
CA VAL A 29 -5.02 -8.17 -1.74
C VAL A 29 -5.09 -7.58 -3.15
N GLY A 30 -4.07 -6.82 -3.54
CA GLY A 30 -4.09 -5.92 -4.69
C GLY A 30 -4.13 -6.55 -6.08
N TYR A 31 -4.34 -7.85 -6.20
CA TYR A 31 -4.32 -8.48 -7.51
C TYR A 31 -5.63 -8.32 -8.29
N ARG A 32 -6.57 -7.56 -7.78
CA ARG A 32 -7.84 -7.30 -8.46
C ARG A 32 -7.90 -5.89 -9.03
N THR A 33 -6.79 -5.41 -9.55
CA THR A 33 -6.77 -4.09 -10.14
C THR A 33 -7.52 -4.10 -11.46
N VAL A 34 -8.49 -3.20 -11.60
CA VAL A 34 -9.27 -3.04 -12.82
C VAL A 34 -8.81 -1.75 -13.49
N GLU A 35 -8.49 -1.82 -14.76
CA GLU A 35 -8.10 -0.65 -15.51
C GLU A 35 -9.33 0.17 -15.92
N SER A 36 -9.10 1.45 -16.18
CA SER A 36 -10.17 2.39 -16.48
C SER A 36 -10.96 2.03 -17.73
N ASN A 37 -10.39 1.22 -18.61
CA ASN A 37 -11.09 0.77 -19.84
C ASN A 37 -11.84 -0.56 -19.64
N GLY A 38 -12.01 -0.99 -18.40
CA GLY A 38 -12.74 -2.20 -18.08
C GLY A 38 -11.94 -3.49 -18.15
N LYS A 39 -10.69 -3.42 -18.55
CA LYS A 39 -9.84 -4.60 -18.59
C LYS A 39 -9.21 -4.83 -17.25
N GLU A 40 -9.18 -6.09 -16.82
CA GLU A 40 -8.50 -6.45 -15.59
C GLU A 40 -7.01 -6.53 -15.83
N LYS A 41 -6.27 -5.90 -14.96
CA LYS A 41 -4.83 -6.03 -14.93
C LYS A 41 -4.49 -6.90 -13.73
N ASN A 42 -3.90 -8.08 -13.97
CA ASN A 42 -3.57 -8.95 -12.86
C ASN A 42 -2.37 -8.40 -12.08
N ALA A 43 -2.22 -8.87 -10.84
CA ALA A 43 -1.18 -8.39 -9.95
C ALA A 43 0.21 -8.59 -10.52
N LYS A 44 0.43 -9.72 -11.18
CA LYS A 44 1.72 -10.03 -11.75
C LYS A 44 2.15 -8.99 -12.78
N GLN A 45 1.23 -8.60 -13.66
CA GLN A 45 1.53 -7.59 -14.66
C GLN A 45 1.77 -6.23 -14.02
N ALA A 46 0.96 -5.87 -13.02
CA ALA A 46 1.15 -4.61 -12.32
C ALA A 46 2.53 -4.52 -11.69
N LEU A 47 3.01 -5.62 -11.12
CA LEU A 47 4.34 -5.64 -10.51
C LEU A 47 5.44 -5.62 -11.57
N LEU A 48 5.25 -6.32 -12.70
CA LEU A 48 6.22 -6.29 -13.78
C LEU A 48 6.37 -4.87 -14.34
N ASP A 49 5.30 -4.10 -14.40
CA ASP A 49 5.34 -2.71 -14.86
C ASP A 49 6.26 -1.86 -13.99
N ILE A 50 6.47 -2.26 -12.75
CA ILE A 50 7.36 -1.57 -11.81
C ILE A 50 8.77 -2.18 -11.82
N GLY A 51 8.92 -3.34 -12.46
CA GLY A 51 10.19 -4.06 -12.47
C GLY A 51 10.32 -5.06 -11.34
N ILE A 52 9.20 -5.50 -10.78
CA ILE A 52 9.18 -6.47 -9.68
C ILE A 52 8.77 -7.83 -10.25
N ASN A 53 9.65 -8.82 -10.10
CA ASN A 53 9.43 -10.16 -10.64
C ASN A 53 8.88 -11.14 -9.61
N ASN A 54 9.01 -10.81 -8.33
CA ASN A 54 8.63 -11.71 -7.24
C ASN A 54 7.73 -10.96 -6.28
N LEU A 55 6.55 -11.50 -6.04
CA LEU A 55 5.58 -10.88 -5.14
C LEU A 55 6.18 -10.55 -3.76
N LYS A 56 7.10 -11.37 -3.27
CA LYS A 56 7.70 -11.13 -1.97
C LYS A 56 8.51 -9.83 -1.91
N GLU A 57 8.94 -9.32 -3.05
CA GLU A 57 9.71 -8.08 -3.08
C GLU A 57 8.90 -6.88 -2.61
N ILE A 58 7.57 -6.92 -2.73
CA ILE A 58 6.77 -5.77 -2.30
C ILE A 58 6.97 -5.48 -0.82
N TRP A 59 7.12 -6.52 0.00
CA TRP A 59 7.28 -6.33 1.44
C TRP A 59 8.60 -5.67 1.79
N SER A 60 9.65 -5.94 1.02
CA SER A 60 10.93 -5.26 1.18
C SER A 60 10.79 -3.77 0.92
N HIS A 61 10.04 -3.40 -0.10
CA HIS A 61 9.80 -1.99 -0.41
C HIS A 61 8.91 -1.34 0.65
N ILE A 62 7.87 -2.05 1.08
CA ILE A 62 6.96 -1.54 2.11
C ILE A 62 7.72 -1.30 3.42
N LYS A 63 8.68 -2.15 3.72
CA LYS A 63 9.47 -2.03 4.93
C LYS A 63 10.30 -0.74 4.97
N THR A 64 10.60 -0.16 3.81
CA THR A 64 11.39 1.06 3.70
C THR A 64 10.55 2.33 3.67
N LEU A 65 9.22 2.22 3.74
CA LEU A 65 8.35 3.39 3.72
C LEU A 65 8.63 4.29 4.93
N GLU A 66 8.57 5.59 4.69
CA GLU A 66 8.77 6.58 5.74
C GLU A 66 7.50 7.42 5.90
N VAL A 67 7.43 8.14 7.01
CA VAL A 67 6.25 8.98 7.30
C VAL A 67 5.95 9.94 6.16
N ASP A 68 6.99 10.55 5.58
CA ASP A 68 6.80 11.52 4.51
C ASP A 68 6.31 10.91 3.20
N ASP A 69 6.39 9.59 3.06
CA ASP A 69 5.84 8.91 1.89
C ASP A 69 4.30 8.83 1.96
N CYS A 70 3.73 8.96 3.14
CA CYS A 70 2.28 8.91 3.31
C CYS A 70 1.65 10.26 2.95
N PHE A 71 0.69 10.21 2.04
CA PHE A 71 0.04 11.45 1.62
C PHE A 71 -1.43 11.52 2.05
N ARG A 72 -2.00 10.42 2.52
CA ARG A 72 -3.40 10.41 2.94
C ARG A 72 -3.69 9.24 3.87
N ILE A 73 -4.55 9.50 4.85
CA ILE A 73 -5.15 8.46 5.68
C ILE A 73 -6.63 8.50 5.38
N SER A 74 -7.19 7.39 4.92
CA SER A 74 -8.60 7.30 4.58
C SER A 74 -9.26 6.19 5.38
N LYS A 75 -10.58 6.16 5.39
CA LYS A 75 -11.32 5.12 6.05
C LYS A 75 -11.92 4.17 5.03
N ASP A 76 -11.99 2.89 5.39
CA ASP A 76 -12.62 1.90 4.54
C ASP A 76 -14.11 2.19 4.48
N ARG A 77 -14.62 2.35 3.26
CA ARG A 77 -16.05 2.60 3.03
C ARG A 77 -16.82 1.33 2.74
N ASP A 78 -16.16 0.21 2.73
CA ASP A 78 -16.83 -1.07 2.49
C ASP A 78 -17.52 -1.50 3.79
N LEU A 79 -18.84 -1.48 3.77
CA LEU A 79 -19.64 -1.82 4.94
C LEU A 79 -19.52 -3.28 5.37
N LYS A 80 -18.92 -4.12 4.55
CA LYS A 80 -18.70 -5.51 4.90
C LYS A 80 -17.45 -5.73 5.74
N ARG A 81 -16.67 -4.67 5.93
CA ARG A 81 -15.44 -4.71 6.72
C ARG A 81 -15.62 -3.86 7.96
N ASP A 82 -14.60 -3.90 8.82
CA ASP A 82 -14.58 -3.03 9.98
C ASP A 82 -14.67 -1.58 9.54
N ASN A 83 -15.75 -0.90 9.92
CA ASN A 83 -16.04 0.47 9.50
C ASN A 83 -15.03 1.49 9.98
N ASN A 84 -14.18 1.11 10.93
CA ASN A 84 -13.21 2.03 11.52
C ASN A 84 -11.79 1.76 11.06
N ALA A 85 -11.62 0.84 10.13
CA ALA A 85 -10.28 0.52 9.63
C ALA A 85 -9.72 1.72 8.86
N GLU A 86 -8.54 2.16 9.27
CA GLU A 86 -7.84 3.23 8.57
C GLU A 86 -6.96 2.67 7.48
N MET A 87 -6.99 3.33 6.32
CA MET A 87 -6.16 2.98 5.18
C MET A 87 -5.06 4.03 5.06
N PHE A 88 -3.83 3.56 4.92
CA PHE A 88 -2.67 4.44 4.81
C PHE A 88 -2.19 4.40 3.36
N GLU A 89 -2.19 5.55 2.70
CA GLU A 89 -1.86 5.65 1.29
C GLU A 89 -0.52 6.34 1.11
N PHE A 90 0.36 5.68 0.39
CA PHE A 90 1.75 6.13 0.21
C PHE A 90 2.07 6.27 -1.27
N LYS A 91 3.04 7.14 -1.55
CA LYS A 91 3.67 7.23 -2.87
C LYS A 91 5.15 7.10 -2.66
N LYS A 92 5.77 6.26 -3.47
CA LYS A 92 7.20 6.01 -3.36
C LYS A 92 7.77 5.77 -4.75
N ILE A 93 8.99 6.25 -4.96
CA ILE A 93 9.68 5.95 -6.21
C ILE A 93 10.40 4.61 -6.05
N ILE A 94 10.06 3.67 -6.91
CA ILE A 94 10.64 2.33 -6.94
C ILE A 94 11.06 2.06 -8.37
N ASN A 95 12.33 1.70 -8.56
CA ASN A 95 12.88 1.44 -9.89
C ASN A 95 12.60 2.60 -10.86
N LYS A 96 12.75 3.83 -10.36
CA LYS A 96 12.57 5.08 -11.11
C LYS A 96 11.13 5.35 -11.54
N LYS A 97 10.18 4.65 -10.93
CA LYS A 97 8.75 4.81 -11.24
C LYS A 97 7.99 5.25 -10.01
N ASN A 98 6.96 6.06 -10.21
CA ASN A 98 6.08 6.48 -9.13
C ASN A 98 5.08 5.37 -8.84
N VAL A 99 5.09 4.88 -7.61
CA VAL A 99 4.28 3.74 -7.20
C VAL A 99 3.30 4.18 -6.11
N TYR A 100 2.05 3.76 -6.25
CA TYR A 100 1.01 3.98 -5.27
C TYR A 100 0.85 2.73 -4.42
N ILE A 101 0.87 2.90 -3.10
CA ILE A 101 0.79 1.79 -2.15
C ILE A 101 -0.30 2.12 -1.13
N LYS A 102 -1.21 1.18 -0.91
CA LYS A 102 -2.27 1.34 0.07
C LYS A 102 -2.22 0.18 1.05
N LEU A 103 -2.12 0.51 2.34
CA LEU A 103 -1.94 -0.48 3.39
C LEU A 103 -2.97 -0.31 4.50
N THR A 104 -3.30 -1.42 5.17
CA THR A 104 -4.04 -1.38 6.43
C THR A 104 -3.61 -2.58 7.26
N ILE A 105 -3.90 -2.53 8.57
CA ILE A 105 -3.70 -3.68 9.45
C ILE A 105 -5.06 -4.09 9.97
N ASN A 106 -5.38 -5.37 9.80
CA ASN A 106 -6.63 -5.95 10.25
C ASN A 106 -6.33 -7.22 11.04
N GLU A 107 -6.76 -7.25 12.29
CA GLU A 107 -6.56 -8.42 13.16
C GLU A 107 -5.10 -8.87 13.20
N ARG A 108 -4.18 -7.91 13.33
CA ARG A 108 -2.73 -8.15 13.41
C ARG A 108 -2.13 -8.70 12.12
N CYS A 109 -2.84 -8.56 11.01
CA CYS A 109 -2.31 -8.92 9.71
C CYS A 109 -2.14 -7.66 8.87
N LEU A 110 -0.95 -7.47 8.30
CA LEU A 110 -0.72 -6.35 7.40
C LEU A 110 -1.25 -6.70 6.03
N LEU A 111 -2.18 -5.90 5.54
CA LEU A 111 -2.78 -6.08 4.24
C LEU A 111 -2.24 -5.01 3.28
N CYS A 112 -1.74 -5.44 2.13
CA CYS A 112 -1.43 -4.53 1.04
C CYS A 112 -2.61 -4.56 0.07
N LEU A 113 -3.35 -3.45 0.04
CA LEU A 113 -4.56 -3.35 -0.76
C LEU A 113 -4.26 -2.94 -2.19
N SER A 114 -3.21 -2.16 -2.39
CA SER A 114 -2.80 -1.69 -3.70
C SER A 114 -1.29 -1.54 -3.76
N PHE A 115 -0.71 -1.93 -4.89
CA PHE A 115 0.72 -1.75 -5.15
C PHE A 115 0.88 -1.73 -6.66
N HIS A 116 0.86 -0.54 -7.24
CA HIS A 116 0.89 -0.40 -8.69
C HIS A 116 1.38 0.99 -9.09
N LEU A 117 1.62 1.19 -10.36
CA LEU A 117 2.01 2.50 -10.85
C LEU A 117 0.98 3.55 -10.46
N ASP A 118 1.48 4.70 -10.05
CA ASP A 118 0.61 5.83 -9.75
C ASP A 118 0.29 6.54 -11.05
N ASN A 119 -0.95 6.37 -11.49
CA ASN A 119 -1.40 6.97 -12.74
C ASN A 119 -1.92 8.38 -12.57
N ASN A 120 -2.00 8.83 -11.32
CA ASN A 120 -2.48 10.18 -11.02
C ASN A 120 -1.30 11.14 -10.98
N GLY A 121 -1.30 12.10 -11.84
CA GLY A 121 -0.25 13.09 -11.84
C GLY A 121 0.99 12.65 -12.59
N GLY A 122 0.87 11.52 -13.15
CA GLY A 122 1.97 11.05 -13.85
C GLY A 122 2.05 11.54 -15.18
N ASN A 123 1.72 11.77 -15.02
CA ASN A 123 2.21 11.77 -16.02
C ASN A 123 3.11 11.27 -16.31
#